data_0bf0024f5a639597c95c58a6f0ae5af2
#
_entry.id   0bf0024f5a639597c95c58a6f0ae5af2
#
_cell.length_a   1.000
_cell.length_b   1.000
_cell.length_c   1.000
_cell.angle_alpha   90.00
_cell.angle_beta   90.00
_cell.angle_gamma   90.00
#
_symmetry.space_group_name_H-M   'P 1'
#
loop_
_entity.id
_entity.type
_entity.pdbx_description
1 polymer ?
#
loop_
_entity_poly.entity_id
_entity_poly.type
_entity_poly.pdbx_seq_one_letter_code
_entity_poly.pdbx_strand_id
1 'polypeptide(L)'
;MNLNTSDQRIKKHTVSISNDVLKKIQRSVNKKINNLRAQGKLNKASSLILCLFALSLFEAKAVTTFTETFDNNNSNWGNTASEPALWVESGGVDGGGYISSTRSFAEIEAGSTITFRGHDEFFLPDKTGSSDGAFIGNWVADEVTMFSASVRHNSPAPVTFGARFSSPFNFPGGLAYVFRPVMPNTWTTLEFGINPNNPAFVSFEGQSFEAVFSNLGHIQILTSVPDGFENNPAPITFDLDNPGITVIPEPSSSLLLIGGSALLFLRRRRS
;
A
#
# COMPACT_ATOMS: atom_id res chain seq x y z
N MET A 1 -20.43 23.60 25.34
CA MET A 1 -19.59 22.43 25.04
C MET A 1 -19.09 22.63 23.62
N ASN A 2 -17.87 23.16 23.48
CA ASN A 2 -17.28 23.44 22.18
C ASN A 2 -16.57 22.17 21.68
N LEU A 3 -17.11 21.59 20.61
CA LEU A 3 -16.44 20.51 19.85
C LEU A 3 -15.35 21.15 18.99
N ASN A 4 -14.11 20.95 19.42
CA ASN A 4 -12.94 21.31 18.64
C ASN A 4 -12.75 20.21 17.58
N THR A 5 -13.18 20.46 16.35
CA THR A 5 -12.86 19.61 15.19
C THR A 5 -11.39 19.79 14.88
N SER A 6 -10.57 18.84 15.32
CA SER A 6 -9.17 18.75 14.92
C SER A 6 -9.13 18.32 13.44
N ASP A 7 -8.81 19.29 12.59
CA ASP A 7 -8.54 19.13 11.16
C ASP A 7 -7.24 18.30 10.99
N GLN A 8 -7.35 16.97 11.01
CA GLN A 8 -6.22 16.08 10.74
C GLN A 8 -5.96 16.08 9.23
N ARG A 9 -5.01 16.87 8.80
CA ARG A 9 -4.52 16.86 7.43
C ARG A 9 -3.77 15.56 7.18
N ILE A 10 -4.39 14.67 6.40
CA ILE A 10 -3.74 13.52 5.78
C ILE A 10 -2.52 14.03 5.00
N LYS A 11 -1.33 13.78 5.50
CA LYS A 11 -0.09 14.07 4.77
C LYS A 11 0.05 13.06 3.62
N LYS A 12 -0.55 13.37 2.48
CA LYS A 12 -0.23 12.67 1.23
C LYS A 12 1.21 13.04 0.85
N HIS A 13 2.15 12.14 1.03
CA HIS A 13 3.49 12.29 0.46
C HIS A 13 3.39 12.06 -1.05
N THR A 14 3.04 13.12 -1.77
CA THR A 14 3.17 13.15 -3.23
C THR A 14 4.63 13.45 -3.54
N VAL A 15 5.34 12.53 -4.15
CA VAL A 15 6.65 12.83 -4.75
C VAL A 15 6.40 13.78 -5.93
N SER A 16 6.40 15.06 -5.67
CA SER A 16 6.28 16.10 -6.68
C SER A 16 7.64 16.25 -7.35
N ILE A 17 7.72 15.91 -8.63
CA ILE A 17 8.84 16.36 -9.47
C ILE A 17 8.81 17.89 -9.42
N SER A 18 9.87 18.48 -8.89
CA SER A 18 9.98 19.93 -8.74
C SER A 18 9.65 20.63 -10.05
N ASN A 19 8.78 21.65 -10.01
CA ASN A 19 8.43 22.49 -11.16
C ASN A 19 9.68 23.04 -11.88
N ASP A 20 10.80 23.15 -11.18
CA ASP A 20 12.09 23.58 -11.76
C ASP A 20 12.73 22.51 -12.65
N VAL A 21 12.57 21.23 -12.31
CA VAL A 21 13.04 20.12 -13.17
C VAL A 21 12.22 20.09 -14.45
N LEU A 22 10.89 20.21 -14.35
CA LEU A 22 10.00 20.27 -15.52
C LEU A 22 10.34 21.46 -16.43
N LYS A 23 10.56 22.65 -15.87
CA LYS A 23 10.99 23.85 -16.62
C LYS A 23 12.34 23.67 -17.30
N LYS A 24 13.32 23.02 -16.68
CA LYS A 24 14.64 22.74 -17.28
C LYS A 24 14.51 21.78 -18.48
N ILE A 25 13.72 20.73 -18.36
CA ILE A 25 13.47 19.77 -19.43
C ILE A 25 12.77 20.47 -20.59
N GLN A 26 11.72 21.25 -20.33
CA GLN A 26 10.98 22.01 -21.33
C GLN A 26 11.90 22.96 -22.14
N ARG A 27 12.80 23.68 -21.45
CA ARG A 27 13.79 24.56 -22.09
C ARG A 27 14.76 23.76 -22.98
N SER A 28 15.22 22.60 -22.53
CA SER A 28 16.12 21.73 -23.30
C SER A 28 15.47 21.21 -24.57
N VAL A 29 14.21 20.72 -24.46
CA VAL A 29 13.42 20.24 -25.61
C VAL A 29 13.18 21.36 -26.62
N ASN A 30 12.74 22.53 -26.16
CA ASN A 30 12.51 23.68 -27.05
C ASN A 30 13.80 24.13 -27.76
N LYS A 31 14.94 24.13 -27.08
CA LYS A 31 16.25 24.46 -27.69
C LYS A 31 16.61 23.46 -28.81
N LYS A 32 16.36 22.16 -28.59
CA LYS A 32 16.62 21.11 -29.59
C LYS A 32 15.69 21.22 -30.81
N ILE A 33 14.42 21.52 -30.58
CA ILE A 33 13.43 21.76 -31.65
C ILE A 33 13.82 22.97 -32.51
N ASN A 34 14.22 24.08 -31.87
CA ASN A 34 14.61 25.29 -32.60
C ASN A 34 15.88 25.07 -33.46
N ASN A 35 16.84 24.29 -32.96
CA ASN A 35 18.03 23.92 -33.70
C ASN A 35 17.69 23.06 -34.92
N LEU A 36 16.77 22.10 -34.81
CA LEU A 36 16.32 21.27 -35.92
C LEU A 36 15.54 22.08 -36.98
N ARG A 37 14.79 23.12 -36.54
CA ARG A 37 14.12 24.08 -37.45
C ARG A 37 15.13 24.92 -38.20
N ALA A 38 16.15 25.44 -37.53
CA ALA A 38 17.19 26.25 -38.15
C ALA A 38 18.01 25.48 -39.19
N GLN A 39 18.10 24.15 -39.05
CA GLN A 39 18.73 23.26 -40.02
C GLN A 39 17.83 22.84 -41.18
N GLY A 40 16.59 23.35 -41.26
CA GLY A 40 15.62 22.96 -42.30
C GLY A 40 15.14 21.51 -42.22
N LYS A 41 15.47 20.80 -41.14
CA LYS A 41 15.16 19.37 -40.96
C LYS A 41 13.77 19.13 -40.39
N LEU A 42 13.06 20.16 -39.96
CA LEU A 42 11.74 20.05 -39.34
C LEU A 42 10.77 21.05 -39.98
N ASN A 43 9.67 20.57 -40.56
CA ASN A 43 8.57 21.43 -40.93
C ASN A 43 7.67 21.76 -39.70
N LYS A 44 6.76 22.77 -39.87
CA LYS A 44 5.90 23.20 -38.73
C LYS A 44 5.04 22.08 -38.16
N ALA A 45 4.56 21.16 -39.01
CA ALA A 45 3.71 20.04 -38.56
C ALA A 45 4.49 18.98 -37.78
N SER A 46 5.70 18.62 -38.24
CA SER A 46 6.58 17.69 -37.51
C SER A 46 7.04 18.23 -36.16
N SER A 47 7.24 19.55 -36.07
CA SER A 47 7.58 20.23 -34.84
C SER A 47 6.44 20.18 -33.82
N LEU A 48 5.19 20.37 -34.25
CA LEU A 48 4.01 20.30 -33.41
C LEU A 48 3.78 18.87 -32.89
N ILE A 49 3.94 17.88 -33.72
CA ILE A 49 3.83 16.45 -33.34
C ILE A 49 4.91 16.07 -32.33
N LEU A 50 6.13 16.54 -32.51
CA LEU A 50 7.22 16.26 -31.55
C LEU A 50 7.00 16.95 -30.20
N CYS A 51 6.43 18.16 -30.19
CA CYS A 51 6.02 18.85 -28.95
C CYS A 51 4.89 18.12 -28.23
N LEU A 52 3.86 17.67 -28.95
CA LEU A 52 2.74 16.91 -28.38
C LEU A 52 3.22 15.56 -27.84
N PHE A 53 4.13 14.88 -28.53
CA PHE A 53 4.73 13.63 -28.07
C PHE A 53 5.61 13.84 -26.84
N ALA A 54 6.39 14.92 -26.79
CA ALA A 54 7.19 15.25 -25.61
C ALA A 54 6.33 15.62 -24.41
N LEU A 55 5.20 16.29 -24.61
CA LEU A 55 4.25 16.61 -23.53
C LEU A 55 3.52 15.37 -22.99
N SER A 56 3.18 14.41 -23.86
CA SER A 56 2.53 13.16 -23.46
C SER A 56 3.43 12.20 -22.67
N LEU A 57 4.75 12.35 -22.78
CA LEU A 57 5.72 11.55 -22.02
C LEU A 57 5.84 11.98 -20.53
N PHE A 58 5.18 13.06 -20.12
CA PHE A 58 5.32 13.61 -18.78
C PHE A 58 4.13 13.38 -17.86
N GLU A 59 3.11 12.65 -18.27
CA GLU A 59 2.09 12.12 -17.36
C GLU A 59 2.57 10.82 -16.71
N ALA A 60 3.75 10.82 -16.12
CA ALA A 60 4.07 9.81 -15.15
C ALA A 60 3.18 10.09 -13.93
N LYS A 61 2.08 9.36 -13.78
CA LYS A 61 1.31 9.36 -12.54
C LYS A 61 2.26 8.99 -11.41
N ALA A 62 2.33 9.84 -10.39
CA ALA A 62 3.17 9.60 -9.24
C ALA A 62 2.66 8.36 -8.51
N VAL A 63 3.58 7.49 -8.10
CA VAL A 63 3.28 6.44 -7.11
C VAL A 63 2.70 7.15 -5.89
N THR A 64 1.49 6.77 -5.50
CA THR A 64 0.85 7.31 -4.30
C THR A 64 0.93 6.24 -3.24
N THR A 65 1.53 6.57 -2.10
CA THR A 65 1.56 5.71 -0.93
C THR A 65 0.75 6.36 0.17
N PHE A 66 0.01 5.55 0.90
CA PHE A 66 -0.51 5.90 2.21
C PHE A 66 0.23 5.05 3.24
N THR A 67 0.69 5.67 4.32
CA THR A 67 1.33 5.00 5.45
C THR A 67 0.78 5.59 6.73
N GLU A 68 0.33 4.73 7.64
CA GLU A 68 -0.04 5.11 9.00
C GLU A 68 1.19 5.04 9.89
N THR A 69 1.56 6.17 10.49
CA THR A 69 2.78 6.30 11.31
C THR A 69 2.52 6.31 12.80
N PHE A 70 1.27 6.18 13.22
CA PHE A 70 0.85 6.21 14.63
C PHE A 70 1.41 7.38 15.44
N ASP A 71 1.55 8.54 14.82
CA ASP A 71 2.20 9.73 15.44
C ASP A 71 1.53 10.19 16.73
N ASN A 72 0.22 9.96 16.91
CA ASN A 72 -0.55 10.57 17.98
C ASN A 72 -1.40 9.57 18.80
N ASN A 73 -1.77 8.44 18.24
CA ASN A 73 -2.64 7.43 18.85
C ASN A 73 -2.60 6.13 18.04
N ASN A 74 -3.44 5.16 18.38
CA ASN A 74 -3.54 3.88 17.68
C ASN A 74 -4.38 3.91 16.40
N SER A 75 -4.85 5.06 15.96
CA SER A 75 -5.65 5.25 14.74
C SER A 75 -6.78 4.23 14.56
N ASN A 76 -7.45 3.86 15.66
CA ASN A 76 -8.50 2.83 15.72
C ASN A 76 -8.05 1.42 15.29
N TRP A 77 -6.77 1.12 15.38
CA TRP A 77 -6.31 -0.26 15.24
C TRP A 77 -6.55 -1.04 16.53
N GLY A 78 -7.04 -2.25 16.36
CA GLY A 78 -7.38 -3.13 17.47
C GLY A 78 -6.40 -4.28 17.66
N ASN A 79 -6.50 -4.92 18.82
CA ASN A 79 -5.87 -6.20 19.11
C ASN A 79 -6.82 -7.36 18.76
N THR A 80 -6.44 -8.58 19.12
CA THR A 80 -7.22 -9.78 18.85
C THR A 80 -8.58 -9.80 19.53
N ALA A 81 -8.69 -9.24 20.74
CA ALA A 81 -9.93 -9.22 21.52
C ALA A 81 -10.91 -8.12 21.05
N SER A 82 -10.60 -7.45 19.94
CA SER A 82 -11.32 -6.27 19.45
C SER A 82 -11.26 -5.08 20.41
N GLU A 83 -10.26 -5.06 21.29
CA GLU A 83 -9.92 -3.91 22.10
C GLU A 83 -8.92 -3.02 21.37
N PRO A 84 -8.86 -1.72 21.68
CA PRO A 84 -7.85 -0.85 21.13
C PRO A 84 -6.43 -1.40 21.36
N ALA A 85 -5.60 -1.43 20.32
CA ALA A 85 -4.19 -1.74 20.49
C ALA A 85 -3.51 -0.67 21.34
N LEU A 86 -2.54 -1.06 22.18
CA LEU A 86 -1.79 -0.13 22.99
C LEU A 86 -0.94 0.78 22.09
N TRP A 87 -1.15 2.08 22.18
CA TRP A 87 -0.27 3.05 21.52
C TRP A 87 0.97 3.33 22.38
N VAL A 88 2.14 3.36 21.73
CA VAL A 88 3.44 3.66 22.35
C VAL A 88 4.03 4.85 21.60
N GLU A 89 4.36 5.91 22.33
CA GLU A 89 4.74 7.22 21.80
C GLU A 89 6.03 7.22 20.97
N SER A 90 6.96 6.30 21.26
CA SER A 90 8.28 6.29 20.61
C SER A 90 8.90 4.89 20.56
N GLY A 91 9.88 4.71 19.68
CA GLY A 91 10.59 3.44 19.51
C GLY A 91 10.05 2.58 18.36
N GLY A 92 9.23 3.16 17.50
CA GLY A 92 8.86 2.62 16.21
C GLY A 92 10.07 2.51 15.24
N VAL A 93 9.82 2.11 14.01
CA VAL A 93 10.87 1.91 12.99
C VAL A 93 11.68 3.17 12.75
N ASP A 94 11.00 4.31 12.67
CA ASP A 94 11.60 5.63 12.43
C ASP A 94 11.83 6.41 13.74
N GLY A 95 11.69 5.73 14.89
CA GLY A 95 11.80 6.33 16.22
C GLY A 95 10.52 7.02 16.70
N GLY A 96 9.47 7.08 15.88
CA GLY A 96 8.14 7.61 16.17
C GLY A 96 7.26 6.66 17.00
N GLY A 97 5.95 6.90 16.96
CA GLY A 97 4.95 6.07 17.61
C GLY A 97 4.76 4.71 16.93
N TYR A 98 4.20 3.77 17.64
CA TYR A 98 3.80 2.46 17.11
C TYR A 98 2.67 1.89 17.99
N ILE A 99 2.08 0.76 17.56
CA ILE A 99 1.08 0.06 18.37
C ILE A 99 1.58 -1.31 18.81
N SER A 100 1.10 -1.74 19.97
CA SER A 100 1.53 -2.97 20.64
C SER A 100 0.34 -3.81 21.06
N SER A 101 0.49 -5.13 21.02
CA SER A 101 -0.50 -6.12 21.43
C SER A 101 0.20 -7.28 22.13
N THR A 102 -0.39 -7.77 23.22
CA THR A 102 0.15 -8.95 23.93
C THR A 102 -0.77 -10.14 23.71
N ARG A 103 -0.18 -11.26 23.30
CA ARG A 103 -0.85 -12.55 23.06
C ARG A 103 -0.04 -13.68 23.66
N SER A 104 -0.71 -14.79 23.94
CA SER A 104 -0.08 -16.08 24.17
C SER A 104 -0.51 -17.07 23.08
N PHE A 105 0.18 -18.18 23.00
CA PHE A 105 -0.23 -19.32 22.18
C PHE A 105 -1.03 -20.34 23.00
N ALA A 106 -1.52 -19.95 24.19
CA ALA A 106 -2.42 -20.79 24.97
C ALA A 106 -3.62 -21.21 24.11
N GLU A 107 -3.99 -22.48 24.20
CA GLU A 107 -5.12 -23.07 23.47
C GLU A 107 -4.98 -23.05 21.93
N ILE A 108 -3.78 -22.79 21.42
CA ILE A 108 -3.49 -22.84 19.98
C ILE A 108 -2.56 -24.03 19.72
N GLU A 109 -3.14 -25.11 19.22
CA GLU A 109 -2.39 -26.35 18.92
C GLU A 109 -1.58 -26.21 17.64
N ALA A 110 -2.13 -25.56 16.63
CA ALA A 110 -1.47 -25.33 15.33
C ALA A 110 -2.11 -24.16 14.60
N GLY A 111 -1.41 -23.62 13.58
CA GLY A 111 -1.92 -22.58 12.70
C GLY A 111 -1.46 -21.19 13.06
N SER A 112 -2.36 -20.21 13.04
CA SER A 112 -2.03 -18.81 13.26
C SER A 112 -3.01 -18.13 14.20
N THR A 113 -2.56 -17.05 14.84
CA THR A 113 -3.39 -16.16 15.64
C THR A 113 -3.31 -14.74 15.13
N ILE A 114 -4.40 -13.99 15.30
CA ILE A 114 -4.44 -12.57 14.96
C ILE A 114 -3.68 -11.81 16.04
N THR A 115 -2.81 -10.89 15.64
CA THR A 115 -2.11 -9.97 16.54
C THR A 115 -2.67 -8.56 16.47
N PHE A 116 -3.03 -8.09 15.27
CA PHE A 116 -3.63 -6.78 15.05
C PHE A 116 -4.79 -6.85 14.06
N ARG A 117 -5.69 -5.88 14.18
CA ARG A 117 -6.82 -5.67 13.27
C ARG A 117 -6.81 -4.25 12.77
N GLY A 118 -6.76 -4.10 11.46
CA GLY A 118 -6.83 -2.80 10.77
C GLY A 118 -8.24 -2.26 10.59
N HIS A 119 -9.24 -2.88 11.19
CA HIS A 119 -10.60 -2.41 11.36
C HIS A 119 -11.05 -2.91 12.70
N ASP A 120 -11.34 -2.02 13.62
CA ASP A 120 -11.58 -2.38 15.01
C ASP A 120 -12.91 -3.12 15.24
N GLU A 121 -13.80 -3.15 14.22
CA GLU A 121 -15.13 -3.70 14.42
C GLU A 121 -15.60 -4.60 13.28
N PHE A 122 -15.48 -5.89 13.53
CA PHE A 122 -16.12 -6.92 12.72
C PHE A 122 -17.65 -6.81 12.68
N PHE A 123 -18.25 -6.15 13.65
CA PHE A 123 -19.67 -6.24 13.93
C PHE A 123 -20.41 -4.90 13.95
N LEU A 124 -19.71 -3.79 13.78
CA LEU A 124 -20.32 -2.46 13.81
C LEU A 124 -19.98 -1.68 12.54
N PRO A 125 -20.83 -1.74 11.51
CA PRO A 125 -20.58 -1.14 10.20
C PRO A 125 -20.51 0.40 10.22
N ASP A 126 -20.83 1.03 11.36
CA ASP A 126 -21.06 2.47 11.44
C ASP A 126 -19.87 3.26 12.02
N LYS A 127 -18.75 2.60 12.36
CA LYS A 127 -17.56 3.30 12.85
C LYS A 127 -16.56 3.59 11.73
N THR A 128 -15.89 4.71 11.88
CA THR A 128 -14.75 5.07 11.04
C THR A 128 -13.70 3.97 11.13
N GLY A 129 -13.35 3.39 9.98
CA GLY A 129 -12.33 2.36 9.92
C GLY A 129 -10.98 2.82 10.47
N SER A 130 -10.11 1.88 10.79
CA SER A 130 -8.74 2.16 11.19
C SER A 130 -8.08 3.10 10.19
N SER A 131 -7.27 4.05 10.69
CA SER A 131 -6.60 5.08 9.86
C SER A 131 -7.59 5.86 8.99
N ASP A 132 -8.75 6.25 9.57
CA ASP A 132 -9.81 6.99 8.89
C ASP A 132 -10.33 6.31 7.60
N GLY A 133 -10.28 4.97 7.56
CA GLY A 133 -10.74 4.18 6.41
C GLY A 133 -9.77 4.13 5.23
N ALA A 134 -8.52 4.54 5.40
CA ALA A 134 -7.53 4.57 4.31
C ALA A 134 -7.22 3.19 3.70
N PHE A 135 -7.51 2.11 4.42
CA PHE A 135 -7.25 0.74 4.00
C PHE A 135 -8.48 0.00 3.48
N ILE A 136 -9.64 0.62 3.44
CA ILE A 136 -10.87 -0.02 2.96
C ILE A 136 -11.26 0.45 1.56
N GLY A 137 -12.06 -0.34 0.84
CA GLY A 137 -12.58 0.04 -0.47
C GLY A 137 -12.23 -0.94 -1.58
N ASN A 138 -12.22 -0.44 -2.82
CA ASN A 138 -11.96 -1.24 -4.01
C ASN A 138 -10.50 -1.15 -4.44
N TRP A 139 -9.66 -1.99 -3.85
CA TRP A 139 -8.23 -2.01 -4.16
C TRP A 139 -7.91 -2.41 -5.61
N VAL A 140 -8.80 -3.13 -6.27
CA VAL A 140 -8.65 -3.45 -7.70
C VAL A 140 -8.84 -2.20 -8.56
N ALA A 141 -9.90 -1.43 -8.32
CA ALA A 141 -10.16 -0.19 -9.07
C ALA A 141 -9.18 0.93 -8.69
N ASP A 142 -8.70 0.94 -7.45
CA ASP A 142 -7.73 1.92 -6.96
C ASP A 142 -6.29 1.57 -7.32
N GLU A 143 -6.07 0.46 -8.06
CA GLU A 143 -4.76 0.00 -8.53
C GLU A 143 -3.74 -0.19 -7.38
N VAL A 144 -4.19 -0.68 -6.22
CA VAL A 144 -3.29 -1.02 -5.10
C VAL A 144 -2.44 -2.22 -5.50
N THR A 145 -1.14 -2.06 -5.44
CA THR A 145 -0.17 -3.09 -5.87
C THR A 145 0.58 -3.73 -4.72
N MET A 146 0.63 -3.08 -3.57
CA MET A 146 1.33 -3.59 -2.40
C MET A 146 0.67 -3.13 -1.11
N PHE A 147 0.62 -4.02 -0.13
CA PHE A 147 0.46 -3.71 1.27
C PHE A 147 1.77 -4.00 1.99
N SER A 148 2.20 -3.12 2.88
CA SER A 148 3.37 -3.30 3.71
C SER A 148 3.06 -2.99 5.16
N ALA A 149 3.82 -3.56 6.08
CA ALA A 149 3.75 -3.26 7.51
C ALA A 149 5.07 -3.64 8.18
N SER A 150 5.52 -2.85 9.13
CA SER A 150 6.69 -3.20 9.94
C SER A 150 6.25 -3.84 11.25
N VAL A 151 6.85 -4.97 11.57
CA VAL A 151 6.51 -5.75 12.77
C VAL A 151 7.75 -6.04 13.61
N ARG A 152 7.53 -6.18 14.90
CA ARG A 152 8.54 -6.66 15.87
C ARG A 152 7.84 -7.55 16.89
N HIS A 153 8.55 -8.49 17.50
CA HIS A 153 8.03 -9.32 18.58
C HIS A 153 9.15 -9.70 19.57
N ASN A 154 8.75 -10.09 20.78
CA ASN A 154 9.66 -10.58 21.82
C ASN A 154 9.57 -12.11 22.03
N SER A 155 8.94 -12.86 21.11
CA SER A 155 8.96 -14.33 21.17
C SER A 155 10.41 -14.82 21.24
N PRO A 156 10.73 -15.84 22.04
CA PRO A 156 12.08 -16.39 22.08
C PRO A 156 12.48 -17.16 20.81
N ALA A 157 11.53 -17.48 19.94
CA ALA A 157 11.77 -18.10 18.65
C ALA A 157 11.37 -17.16 17.50
N PRO A 158 11.98 -17.30 16.31
CA PRO A 158 11.53 -16.60 15.10
C PRO A 158 10.08 -16.93 14.77
N VAL A 159 9.33 -15.94 14.28
CA VAL A 159 7.89 -16.05 14.00
C VAL A 159 7.61 -15.71 12.53
N THR A 160 6.77 -16.52 11.88
CA THR A 160 6.27 -16.20 10.55
C THR A 160 5.01 -15.35 10.66
N PHE A 161 5.02 -14.21 9.97
CA PHE A 161 3.87 -13.33 9.90
C PHE A 161 3.07 -13.54 8.62
N GLY A 162 1.78 -13.25 8.73
CA GLY A 162 0.85 -13.21 7.61
C GLY A 162 -0.10 -12.03 7.71
N ALA A 163 -0.88 -11.85 6.66
CA ALA A 163 -2.00 -10.93 6.65
C ALA A 163 -3.22 -11.62 6.06
N ARG A 164 -4.39 -11.32 6.61
CA ARG A 164 -5.67 -11.68 6.01
C ARG A 164 -6.41 -10.40 5.65
N PHE A 165 -6.78 -10.32 4.40
CA PHE A 165 -7.54 -9.24 3.80
C PHE A 165 -8.97 -9.75 3.60
N SER A 166 -9.97 -9.05 4.10
CA SER A 166 -11.34 -9.55 3.97
C SER A 166 -12.36 -8.45 3.70
N SER A 167 -13.51 -8.86 3.17
CA SER A 167 -14.66 -7.99 2.96
C SER A 167 -15.19 -7.42 4.29
N PRO A 168 -16.06 -6.39 4.27
CA PRO A 168 -16.64 -5.79 5.48
C PRO A 168 -17.36 -6.76 6.42
N PHE A 169 -17.86 -7.89 5.90
CA PHE A 169 -18.50 -8.94 6.69
C PHE A 169 -17.53 -10.08 7.08
N ASN A 170 -16.23 -9.82 7.02
CA ASN A 170 -15.16 -10.78 7.33
C ASN A 170 -15.08 -11.99 6.37
N PHE A 171 -15.95 -12.09 5.40
CA PHE A 171 -15.95 -13.14 4.38
C PHE A 171 -16.48 -12.59 3.05
N PRO A 172 -15.83 -12.90 1.92
CA PRO A 172 -14.61 -13.69 1.78
C PRO A 172 -13.34 -12.98 2.25
N GLY A 173 -12.27 -13.75 2.43
CA GLY A 173 -10.95 -13.25 2.76
C GLY A 173 -9.83 -13.88 1.95
N GLY A 174 -8.75 -13.14 1.75
CA GLY A 174 -7.49 -13.59 1.18
C GLY A 174 -6.43 -13.71 2.26
N LEU A 175 -5.82 -14.88 2.40
CA LEU A 175 -4.80 -15.18 3.39
C LEU A 175 -3.43 -15.25 2.71
N ALA A 176 -2.49 -14.43 3.17
CA ALA A 176 -1.13 -14.38 2.68
C ALA A 176 -0.10 -14.51 3.81
N TYR A 177 1.06 -15.12 3.52
CA TYR A 177 2.17 -15.23 4.45
C TYR A 177 3.48 -14.73 3.84
N VAL A 178 4.30 -14.10 4.69
CA VAL A 178 5.71 -13.85 4.38
C VAL A 178 6.51 -15.03 4.92
N PHE A 179 6.96 -15.92 4.05
CA PHE A 179 7.62 -17.17 4.45
C PHE A 179 9.02 -16.97 5.05
N ARG A 180 9.53 -15.74 5.10
CA ARG A 180 10.76 -15.41 5.81
C ARG A 180 10.43 -15.09 7.27
N PRO A 181 10.90 -15.89 8.25
CA PRO A 181 10.63 -15.63 9.65
C PRO A 181 11.23 -14.31 10.12
N VAL A 182 10.50 -13.62 10.96
CA VAL A 182 10.95 -12.42 11.67
C VAL A 182 11.72 -12.83 12.92
N MET A 183 12.88 -12.23 13.12
CA MET A 183 13.71 -12.50 14.30
C MET A 183 13.21 -11.74 15.53
N PRO A 184 13.39 -12.29 16.75
CA PRO A 184 13.02 -11.62 17.97
C PRO A 184 13.64 -10.23 18.11
N ASN A 185 12.87 -9.29 18.67
CA ASN A 185 13.30 -7.92 19.02
C ASN A 185 13.85 -7.10 17.84
N THR A 186 13.50 -7.48 16.60
CA THR A 186 13.98 -6.82 15.39
C THR A 186 12.81 -6.30 14.56
N TRP A 187 12.79 -5.01 14.28
CA TRP A 187 11.85 -4.45 13.32
C TRP A 187 12.10 -5.03 11.93
N THR A 188 11.06 -5.55 11.32
CA THR A 188 11.12 -6.17 9.98
C THR A 188 9.92 -5.72 9.19
N THR A 189 10.15 -5.18 7.99
CA THR A 189 9.07 -4.83 7.08
C THR A 189 8.59 -6.06 6.32
N LEU A 190 7.29 -6.30 6.39
CA LEU A 190 6.55 -7.27 5.62
C LEU A 190 6.05 -6.60 4.35
N GLU A 191 6.08 -7.30 3.22
CA GLU A 191 5.56 -6.82 1.96
C GLU A 191 4.67 -7.89 1.32
N PHE A 192 3.45 -7.50 0.96
CA PHE A 192 2.47 -8.34 0.30
C PHE A 192 2.10 -7.70 -1.04
N GLY A 193 2.63 -8.23 -2.14
CA GLY A 193 2.21 -7.79 -3.47
C GLY A 193 0.75 -8.15 -3.72
N ILE A 194 -0.08 -7.16 -3.99
CA ILE A 194 -1.53 -7.33 -4.19
C ILE A 194 -1.79 -7.65 -5.65
N ASN A 195 -1.70 -8.92 -5.98
CA ASN A 195 -2.03 -9.45 -7.31
C ASN A 195 -2.44 -10.93 -7.22
N PRO A 196 -3.29 -11.44 -8.13
CA PRO A 196 -3.84 -12.80 -8.06
C PRO A 196 -2.80 -13.91 -8.22
N ASN A 197 -1.62 -13.61 -8.76
CA ASN A 197 -0.56 -14.59 -9.02
C ASN A 197 0.54 -14.54 -7.96
N ASN A 198 0.41 -13.74 -6.90
CA ASN A 198 1.39 -13.68 -5.84
C ASN A 198 1.37 -14.98 -5.03
N PRO A 199 2.48 -15.76 -4.99
CA PRO A 199 2.55 -17.03 -4.27
C PRO A 199 2.45 -16.88 -2.74
N ALA A 200 2.55 -15.67 -2.20
CA ALA A 200 2.29 -15.40 -0.80
C ALA A 200 0.83 -15.68 -0.40
N PHE A 201 -0.12 -15.53 -1.34
CA PHE A 201 -1.52 -15.88 -1.09
C PHE A 201 -1.72 -17.39 -1.11
N VAL A 202 -2.03 -17.95 0.06
CA VAL A 202 -2.25 -19.39 0.23
C VAL A 202 -3.72 -19.80 0.10
N SER A 203 -4.64 -18.84 0.23
CA SER A 203 -6.09 -19.08 0.13
C SER A 203 -6.85 -17.79 -0.16
N PHE A 204 -7.96 -17.91 -0.90
CA PHE A 204 -9.00 -16.89 -1.02
C PHE A 204 -10.34 -17.39 -0.45
N GLU A 205 -10.29 -18.37 0.46
CA GLU A 205 -11.47 -18.94 1.13
C GLU A 205 -12.55 -19.43 0.13
N GLY A 206 -12.10 -20.01 -0.98
CA GLY A 206 -12.99 -20.53 -2.04
C GLY A 206 -13.59 -19.48 -2.98
N GLN A 207 -13.12 -18.24 -2.92
CA GLN A 207 -13.56 -17.15 -3.77
C GLN A 207 -12.42 -16.70 -4.71
N SER A 208 -12.67 -15.67 -5.54
CA SER A 208 -11.63 -15.09 -6.39
C SER A 208 -10.90 -13.95 -5.69
N PHE A 209 -9.73 -13.59 -6.21
CA PHE A 209 -8.98 -12.40 -5.81
C PHE A 209 -9.87 -11.13 -5.89
N GLU A 210 -10.60 -10.98 -7.00
CA GLU A 210 -11.48 -9.84 -7.22
C GLU A 210 -12.62 -9.79 -6.20
N ALA A 211 -13.17 -10.94 -5.79
CA ALA A 211 -14.24 -10.98 -4.79
C ALA A 211 -13.79 -10.43 -3.43
N VAL A 212 -12.50 -10.58 -3.10
CA VAL A 212 -11.91 -10.02 -1.87
C VAL A 212 -11.52 -8.56 -2.05
N PHE A 213 -10.71 -8.26 -3.06
CA PHE A 213 -10.03 -6.97 -3.18
C PHE A 213 -10.85 -5.87 -3.85
N SER A 214 -12.00 -6.19 -4.49
CA SER A 214 -12.94 -5.15 -4.97
C SER A 214 -13.81 -4.53 -3.87
N ASN A 215 -13.83 -5.11 -2.68
CA ASN A 215 -14.61 -4.59 -1.55
C ASN A 215 -13.93 -4.96 -0.23
N LEU A 216 -12.71 -4.44 -0.03
CA LEU A 216 -11.95 -4.69 1.19
C LEU A 216 -12.54 -3.91 2.36
N GLY A 217 -12.71 -4.56 3.51
CA GLY A 217 -13.21 -3.95 4.74
C GLY A 217 -12.33 -4.19 5.95
N HIS A 218 -11.49 -5.24 5.94
CA HIS A 218 -10.66 -5.58 7.09
C HIS A 218 -9.27 -6.05 6.67
N ILE A 219 -8.29 -5.68 7.50
CA ILE A 219 -6.93 -6.22 7.47
C ILE A 219 -6.63 -6.81 8.83
N GLN A 220 -6.13 -8.02 8.86
CA GLN A 220 -5.69 -8.70 10.07
C GLN A 220 -4.22 -9.08 9.90
N ILE A 221 -3.38 -8.66 10.83
CA ILE A 221 -2.01 -9.15 10.91
C ILE A 221 -2.02 -10.41 11.76
N LEU A 222 -1.42 -11.45 11.23
CA LEU A 222 -1.40 -12.80 11.79
C LEU A 222 0.02 -13.18 12.14
N THR A 223 0.15 -14.06 13.13
CA THR A 223 1.41 -14.76 13.40
C THR A 223 1.15 -16.26 13.47
N SER A 224 2.03 -17.06 12.84
CA SER A 224 2.00 -18.51 13.02
C SER A 224 2.57 -18.88 14.38
N VAL A 225 2.06 -19.98 14.94
CA VAL A 225 2.64 -20.59 16.14
C VAL A 225 3.95 -21.26 15.73
N PRO A 226 5.11 -20.88 16.32
CA PRO A 226 6.38 -21.57 16.03
C PRO A 226 6.37 -22.99 16.61
N ASP A 227 7.10 -23.90 15.97
CA ASP A 227 7.26 -25.27 16.44
C ASP A 227 7.76 -25.31 17.90
N GLY A 228 7.10 -26.06 18.74
CA GLY A 228 7.40 -26.19 20.17
C GLY A 228 6.82 -25.06 21.05
N PHE A 229 6.02 -24.18 20.46
CA PHE A 229 5.29 -23.13 21.19
C PHE A 229 3.78 -23.35 21.21
N GLU A 230 3.32 -24.48 20.73
CA GLU A 230 1.91 -24.88 20.78
C GLU A 230 1.43 -24.90 22.26
N ASN A 231 0.26 -24.36 22.48
CA ASN A 231 -0.36 -24.24 23.81
C ASN A 231 0.50 -23.49 24.85
N ASN A 232 1.49 -22.71 24.43
CA ASN A 232 2.34 -21.97 25.35
C ASN A 232 1.58 -20.77 25.96
N PRO A 233 1.37 -20.72 27.28
CA PRO A 233 0.65 -19.63 27.94
C PRO A 233 1.51 -18.37 28.16
N ALA A 234 2.80 -18.41 27.87
CA ALA A 234 3.68 -17.27 28.08
C ALA A 234 3.23 -16.08 27.21
N PRO A 235 3.09 -14.88 27.78
CA PRO A 235 2.73 -13.69 27.01
C PRO A 235 3.85 -13.29 26.07
N ILE A 236 3.48 -13.01 24.83
CA ILE A 236 4.37 -12.51 23.78
C ILE A 236 3.83 -11.15 23.35
N THR A 237 4.70 -10.16 23.30
CA THR A 237 4.39 -8.84 22.78
C THR A 237 4.70 -8.80 21.29
N PHE A 238 3.76 -8.29 20.54
CA PHE A 238 3.86 -8.00 19.10
C PHE A 238 3.67 -6.51 18.91
N ASP A 239 4.50 -5.89 18.10
CA ASP A 239 4.47 -4.48 17.76
C ASP A 239 4.22 -4.33 16.26
N LEU A 240 3.49 -3.28 15.88
CA LEU A 240 3.16 -2.93 14.50
C LEU A 240 3.42 -1.45 14.28
N ASP A 241 4.06 -1.14 13.16
CA ASP A 241 4.35 0.23 12.73
C ASP A 241 4.29 0.33 11.21
N ASN A 242 4.03 1.52 10.71
CA ASN A 242 4.03 1.86 9.29
C ASN A 242 3.21 0.91 8.40
N PRO A 243 1.98 0.45 8.79
CA PRO A 243 1.14 -0.22 7.80
C PRO A 243 0.83 0.76 6.67
N GLY A 244 0.94 0.27 5.44
CA GLY A 244 0.78 1.14 4.28
C GLY A 244 0.35 0.41 3.02
N ILE A 245 -0.19 1.18 2.08
CA ILE A 245 -0.53 0.73 0.73
C ILE A 245 0.22 1.54 -0.31
N THR A 246 0.59 0.86 -1.39
CA THR A 246 1.22 1.49 -2.56
C THR A 246 0.30 1.33 -3.76
N VAL A 247 0.05 2.44 -4.43
CA VAL A 247 -0.69 2.52 -5.68
C VAL A 247 0.29 2.89 -6.78
N ILE A 248 0.42 2.06 -7.79
CA ILE A 248 1.20 2.36 -9.01
C ILE A 248 0.21 2.48 -10.14
N PRO A 249 -0.25 3.68 -10.49
CA PRO A 249 -1.18 3.86 -11.57
C PRO A 249 -0.56 3.38 -12.87
N GLU A 250 -1.28 2.56 -13.63
CA GLU A 250 -0.83 2.13 -14.94
C GLU A 250 -0.60 3.35 -15.85
N PRO A 251 0.43 3.32 -16.71
CA PRO A 251 0.62 4.36 -17.70
C PRO A 251 -0.64 4.44 -18.57
N SER A 252 -1.29 5.58 -18.55
CA SER A 252 -2.59 5.75 -19.21
C SER A 252 -2.52 5.31 -20.67
N SER A 253 -3.42 4.41 -21.09
CA SER A 253 -3.53 3.87 -22.45
C SER A 253 -3.69 4.96 -23.53
N SER A 254 -4.03 6.18 -23.14
CA SER A 254 -4.01 7.41 -23.95
C SER A 254 -2.66 7.67 -24.62
N LEU A 255 -1.55 7.32 -23.99
CA LEU A 255 -0.19 7.45 -24.55
C LEU A 255 0.04 6.53 -25.74
N LEU A 256 -0.43 5.29 -25.66
CA LEU A 256 -0.35 4.32 -26.75
C LEU A 256 -1.25 4.73 -27.96
N LEU A 257 -2.42 5.30 -27.68
CA LEU A 257 -3.34 5.77 -28.72
C LEU A 257 -2.78 6.99 -29.48
N ILE A 258 -2.19 7.94 -28.76
CA ILE A 258 -1.58 9.15 -29.37
C ILE A 258 -0.33 8.77 -30.18
N GLY A 259 0.52 7.90 -29.65
CA GLY A 259 1.72 7.41 -30.34
C GLY A 259 1.37 6.60 -31.60
N GLY A 260 0.40 5.71 -31.51
CA GLY A 260 -0.12 4.93 -32.63
C GLY A 260 -0.74 5.80 -33.75
N SER A 261 -1.55 6.78 -33.35
CA SER A 261 -2.16 7.73 -34.29
C SER A 261 -1.11 8.59 -35.00
N ALA A 262 -0.10 9.09 -34.30
CA ALA A 262 0.99 9.87 -34.86
C ALA A 262 1.80 9.07 -35.90
N LEU A 263 2.08 7.78 -35.63
CA LEU A 263 2.76 6.88 -36.56
C LEU A 263 1.94 6.60 -37.83
N LEU A 264 0.62 6.43 -37.70
CA LEU A 264 -0.28 6.25 -38.85
C LEU A 264 -0.35 7.49 -39.75
N PHE A 265 -0.37 8.70 -39.15
CA PHE A 265 -0.33 9.96 -39.91
C PHE A 265 1.00 10.18 -40.67
N LEU A 266 2.12 9.76 -40.04
CA LEU A 266 3.44 9.87 -40.68
C LEU A 266 3.58 8.88 -41.86
N ARG A 267 2.99 7.68 -41.75
CA ARG A 267 3.01 6.69 -42.84
C ARG A 267 2.17 7.11 -44.06
N ARG A 268 1.02 7.77 -43.85
CA ARG A 268 0.11 8.21 -44.91
C ARG A 268 0.65 9.37 -45.73
N ARG A 269 1.69 10.07 -45.30
CA ARG A 269 2.35 11.17 -46.07
C ARG A 269 3.52 10.72 -46.91
N ARG A 270 3.91 9.44 -46.85
CA ARG A 270 5.00 8.87 -47.65
C ARG A 270 4.52 8.05 -48.86
N SER A 271 3.24 7.86 -49.01
CA SER A 271 2.57 7.32 -50.21
C SER A 271 1.90 8.46 -51.01
#